data_1499bb9eeb885c853a5464ca419b0d75
#
_entry.id   1499bb9eeb885c853a5464ca419b0d75
#
_cell.length_a   1.000
_cell.length_b   1.000
_cell.length_c   1.000
_cell.angle_alpha   90.00
_cell.angle_beta   90.00
_cell.angle_gamma   90.00
#
_symmetry.space_group_name_H-M   'P 1'
#
loop_
_entity.id
_entity.type
_entity.pdbx_description
1 polymer ?
#
loop_
_entity_poly.entity_id
_entity_poly.type
_entity_poly.pdbx_seq_one_letter_code
_entity_poly.pdbx_strand_id
1 'polypeptide(L)'
;MNTQFRLSVLTAACLSITYSSMALAETSAQDQTKTLDTIVVTASREGESINNTPAAISKITSQDIENKHATFIGQLVNQTPGVLMNDLGNEQHMMSIRQPITTSAVYQYLEDGISIRPVGVFNHNALYEVNLAGIDSIEILRGPASSLYGSNAIGGTINFLTKAPSLTPTADLGVSASSEGYRRLDLGASNTFDTEY
;
A
#
# COMPACT_ATOMS: atom_id res chain seq x y z
N MET A 1 -61.91 -26.88 30.31
CA MET A 1 -60.77 -27.81 30.61
C MET A 1 -60.04 -27.98 29.25
N ASN A 2 -58.73 -27.64 29.15
CA ASN A 2 -57.81 -27.83 28.01
C ASN A 2 -57.10 -26.61 27.40
N THR A 3 -57.10 -25.46 28.07
CA THR A 3 -56.23 -24.36 27.61
C THR A 3 -54.85 -24.39 28.31
N GLN A 4 -54.73 -24.98 29.45
CA GLN A 4 -53.43 -25.07 30.19
C GLN A 4 -52.49 -26.14 29.59
N PHE A 5 -53.00 -27.17 28.96
CA PHE A 5 -52.21 -28.27 28.40
C PHE A 5 -51.50 -27.87 27.06
N ARG A 6 -52.07 -26.91 26.31
CA ARG A 6 -51.48 -26.46 25.08
C ARG A 6 -50.33 -25.45 25.26
N LEU A 7 -50.34 -24.72 26.39
CA LEU A 7 -49.27 -23.76 26.67
C LEU A 7 -47.99 -24.46 27.11
N SER A 8 -48.09 -25.57 27.88
CA SER A 8 -46.93 -26.31 28.37
C SER A 8 -46.20 -27.10 27.26
N VAL A 9 -46.91 -27.54 26.24
CA VAL A 9 -46.28 -28.23 25.07
C VAL A 9 -45.54 -27.25 24.17
N LEU A 10 -46.07 -26.02 23.98
CA LEU A 10 -45.41 -24.98 23.20
C LEU A 10 -44.13 -24.45 23.91
N THR A 11 -44.16 -24.29 25.22
CA THR A 11 -42.97 -23.88 25.99
C THR A 11 -41.89 -24.94 26.01
N ALA A 12 -42.24 -26.22 26.07
CA ALA A 12 -41.27 -27.31 25.97
C ALA A 12 -40.63 -27.43 24.58
N ALA A 13 -41.41 -27.15 23.51
CA ALA A 13 -40.89 -27.16 22.15
C ALA A 13 -39.94 -25.97 21.88
N CYS A 14 -40.19 -24.79 22.43
CA CYS A 14 -39.29 -23.64 22.31
C CYS A 14 -37.99 -23.79 23.09
N LEU A 15 -37.98 -24.48 24.26
CA LEU A 15 -36.76 -24.72 25.01
C LEU A 15 -35.84 -25.76 24.33
N SER A 16 -36.38 -26.74 23.62
CA SER A 16 -35.58 -27.73 22.92
C SER A 16 -34.88 -27.18 21.66
N ILE A 17 -35.38 -26.13 21.06
CA ILE A 17 -34.76 -25.48 19.89
C ILE A 17 -33.54 -24.60 20.29
N THR A 18 -33.57 -24.04 21.52
CA THR A 18 -32.44 -23.22 22.00
C THR A 18 -31.23 -24.03 22.48
N TYR A 19 -31.39 -25.29 22.82
CA TYR A 19 -30.26 -26.15 23.20
C TYR A 19 -29.53 -26.78 22.00
N SER A 20 -30.17 -26.86 20.84
CA SER A 20 -29.54 -27.41 19.63
C SER A 20 -28.59 -26.45 18.91
N SER A 21 -28.63 -25.16 19.23
CA SER A 21 -27.76 -24.14 18.58
C SER A 21 -26.42 -23.92 19.31
N MET A 22 -26.21 -24.55 20.48
CA MET A 22 -24.97 -24.39 21.24
C MET A 22 -23.89 -25.46 20.94
N ALA A 23 -24.22 -26.50 20.17
CA ALA A 23 -23.32 -27.61 19.89
C ALA A 23 -22.59 -27.56 18.53
N LEU A 24 -22.73 -26.48 17.76
CA LEU A 24 -22.09 -26.31 16.45
C LEU A 24 -21.04 -25.18 16.42
N ALA A 25 -20.61 -24.67 17.57
CA ALA A 25 -19.66 -23.55 17.65
C ALA A 25 -18.23 -23.98 18.04
N GLU A 26 -17.87 -25.25 17.90
CA GLU A 26 -16.51 -25.69 18.21
C GLU A 26 -15.94 -26.56 17.07
N THR A 27 -15.75 -25.95 15.93
CA THR A 27 -14.65 -26.32 15.04
C THR A 27 -14.34 -25.05 14.21
N SER A 28 -13.93 -23.97 14.86
CA SER A 28 -13.09 -23.00 14.21
C SER A 28 -11.76 -23.69 14.02
N ALA A 29 -11.58 -24.33 12.86
CA ALA A 29 -10.26 -24.56 12.33
C ALA A 29 -9.56 -23.20 12.45
N GLN A 30 -8.55 -23.08 13.31
CA GLN A 30 -7.54 -22.05 13.18
C GLN A 30 -6.92 -22.27 11.83
N ASP A 31 -7.52 -21.66 10.81
CA ASP A 31 -6.85 -21.34 9.58
C ASP A 31 -5.70 -20.43 10.04
N GLN A 32 -4.56 -21.05 10.32
CA GLN A 32 -3.30 -20.34 10.42
C GLN A 32 -3.10 -19.76 9.03
N THR A 33 -3.69 -18.60 8.81
CA THR A 33 -3.30 -17.73 7.70
C THR A 33 -1.80 -17.56 7.84
N LYS A 34 -1.06 -18.37 7.10
CA LYS A 34 0.37 -18.25 6.97
C LYS A 34 0.57 -16.86 6.38
N THR A 35 0.82 -15.88 7.24
CA THR A 35 1.18 -14.54 6.81
C THR A 35 2.45 -14.70 5.98
N LEU A 36 2.31 -14.52 4.67
CA LEU A 36 3.45 -14.51 3.78
C LEU A 36 4.36 -13.35 4.20
N ASP A 37 5.65 -13.62 4.29
CA ASP A 37 6.62 -12.58 4.57
C ASP A 37 6.52 -11.46 3.54
N THR A 38 6.53 -10.21 4.02
CA THR A 38 6.58 -9.06 3.14
C THR A 38 7.94 -9.02 2.44
N ILE A 39 7.93 -9.15 1.13
CA ILE A 39 9.13 -9.06 0.30
C ILE A 39 9.39 -7.60 -0.07
N VAL A 40 10.63 -7.19 0.02
CA VAL A 40 11.14 -5.87 -0.38
C VAL A 40 12.34 -6.04 -1.32
N VAL A 41 12.51 -5.09 -2.22
CA VAL A 41 13.58 -5.14 -3.25
C VAL A 41 14.54 -3.94 -3.17
N THR A 42 14.12 -2.84 -2.58
CA THR A 42 14.89 -1.59 -2.60
C THR A 42 16.20 -1.66 -1.81
N ALA A 43 16.26 -2.49 -0.77
CA ALA A 43 17.44 -2.54 0.10
C ALA A 43 18.64 -3.25 -0.55
N SER A 44 18.41 -4.26 -1.37
CA SER A 44 19.47 -5.12 -1.97
C SER A 44 19.40 -5.22 -3.49
N ARG A 45 18.36 -4.70 -4.13
CA ARG A 45 17.96 -4.92 -5.53
C ARG A 45 17.54 -6.36 -5.83
N GLU A 46 17.34 -7.16 -4.81
CA GLU A 46 16.84 -8.53 -4.89
C GLU A 46 15.63 -8.67 -3.97
N GLY A 47 14.72 -9.58 -4.29
CA GLY A 47 13.56 -9.86 -3.45
C GLY A 47 13.98 -10.54 -2.15
N GLU A 48 13.85 -9.84 -1.03
CA GLU A 48 14.21 -10.33 0.29
C GLU A 48 13.08 -10.09 1.29
N SER A 49 12.92 -10.99 2.26
CA SER A 49 11.98 -10.76 3.36
C SER A 49 12.39 -9.52 4.15
N ILE A 50 11.43 -8.64 4.44
CA ILE A 50 11.65 -7.43 5.23
C ILE A 50 12.28 -7.74 6.60
N ASN A 51 11.96 -8.91 7.18
CA ASN A 51 12.49 -9.36 8.46
C ASN A 51 13.98 -9.74 8.41
N ASN A 52 14.48 -10.12 7.24
CA ASN A 52 15.87 -10.54 7.04
C ASN A 52 16.73 -9.40 6.47
N THR A 53 16.10 -8.33 5.99
CA THR A 53 16.80 -7.21 5.38
C THR A 53 17.52 -6.38 6.43
N PRO A 54 18.87 -6.23 6.38
CA PRO A 54 19.64 -5.48 7.36
C PRO A 54 19.56 -3.97 7.13
N ALA A 55 18.38 -3.45 6.87
CA ALA A 55 18.13 -2.05 6.55
C ALA A 55 16.81 -1.56 7.16
N ALA A 56 16.73 -0.27 7.46
CA ALA A 56 15.51 0.34 7.95
C ALA A 56 14.55 0.64 6.78
N ILE A 57 13.88 -0.39 6.30
CA ILE A 57 12.92 -0.30 5.21
C ILE A 57 11.48 -0.38 5.72
N SER A 58 10.58 0.31 5.04
CA SER A 58 9.12 0.21 5.24
C SER A 58 8.47 0.02 3.89
N LYS A 59 7.39 -0.76 3.85
CA LYS A 59 6.57 -0.97 2.66
C LYS A 59 5.15 -0.49 2.93
N ILE A 60 4.63 0.31 2.02
CA ILE A 60 3.22 0.69 1.92
C ILE A 60 2.63 -0.21 0.85
N THR A 61 1.69 -1.05 1.23
CA THR A 61 1.11 -2.06 0.34
C THR A 61 0.05 -1.46 -0.57
N SER A 62 -0.36 -2.19 -1.61
CA SER A 62 -1.50 -1.81 -2.46
C SER A 62 -2.77 -1.58 -1.64
N GLN A 63 -3.02 -2.41 -0.64
CA GLN A 63 -4.17 -2.27 0.24
C GLN A 63 -4.11 -0.97 1.07
N ASP A 64 -2.93 -0.57 1.55
CA ASP A 64 -2.74 0.70 2.26
C ASP A 64 -3.00 1.90 1.34
N ILE A 65 -2.54 1.81 0.09
CA ILE A 65 -2.75 2.83 -0.94
C ILE A 65 -4.25 2.99 -1.24
N GLU A 66 -4.94 1.89 -1.47
CA GLU A 66 -6.38 1.85 -1.73
C GLU A 66 -7.18 2.40 -0.54
N ASN A 67 -6.92 1.92 0.67
CA ASN A 67 -7.63 2.34 1.88
C ASN A 67 -7.45 3.83 2.19
N LYS A 68 -6.31 4.41 1.84
CA LYS A 68 -6.00 5.81 2.13
C LYS A 68 -6.72 6.78 1.19
N HIS A 69 -7.06 6.34 -0.03
CA HIS A 69 -7.63 7.24 -1.07
C HIS A 69 -6.84 8.54 -1.24
N ALA A 70 -5.51 8.43 -1.25
CA ALA A 70 -4.62 9.57 -1.27
C ALA A 70 -4.81 10.40 -2.56
N THR A 71 -4.84 11.72 -2.42
CA THR A 71 -4.92 12.66 -3.53
C THR A 71 -3.53 13.08 -4.02
N PHE A 72 -2.52 12.95 -3.16
CA PHE A 72 -1.11 13.17 -3.48
C PHE A 72 -0.21 12.23 -2.66
N ILE A 73 1.02 12.02 -3.15
CA ILE A 73 1.95 11.01 -2.61
C ILE A 73 2.34 11.26 -1.16
N GLY A 74 2.45 12.52 -0.74
CA GLY A 74 2.77 12.88 0.64
C GLY A 74 1.83 12.27 1.68
N GLN A 75 0.56 12.10 1.36
CA GLN A 75 -0.40 11.46 2.26
C GLN A 75 -0.09 9.98 2.51
N LEU A 76 0.60 9.32 1.60
CA LEU A 76 1.04 7.94 1.74
C LEU A 76 2.37 7.87 2.49
N VAL A 77 3.39 8.57 2.02
CA VAL A 77 4.75 8.45 2.58
C VAL A 77 4.85 8.98 4.01
N ASN A 78 4.02 9.97 4.38
CA ASN A 78 3.95 10.52 5.75
C ASN A 78 3.40 9.52 6.79
N GLN A 79 2.88 8.37 6.37
CA GLN A 79 2.52 7.29 7.29
C GLN A 79 3.75 6.54 7.81
N THR A 80 4.91 6.71 7.14
CA THR A 80 6.14 6.04 7.52
C THR A 80 6.86 6.82 8.62
N PRO A 81 7.14 6.23 9.79
CA PRO A 81 7.84 6.90 10.86
C PRO A 81 9.21 7.43 10.42
N GLY A 82 9.48 8.71 10.71
CA GLY A 82 10.73 9.38 10.35
C GLY A 82 10.81 9.86 8.90
N VAL A 83 9.70 9.85 8.18
CA VAL A 83 9.53 10.44 6.86
C VAL A 83 8.52 11.58 6.95
N LEU A 84 8.87 12.73 6.40
CA LEU A 84 7.99 13.88 6.32
C LEU A 84 8.11 14.51 4.94
N MET A 85 6.99 14.59 4.24
CA MET A 85 6.84 15.35 3.01
C MET A 85 5.85 16.48 3.26
N ASN A 86 6.27 17.70 2.99
CA ASN A 86 5.44 18.89 3.08
C ASN A 86 5.15 19.41 1.67
N ASP A 87 3.87 19.53 1.36
CA ASP A 87 3.41 20.09 0.08
C ASP A 87 3.57 21.62 0.11
N LEU A 88 4.17 22.16 -0.92
CA LEU A 88 4.38 23.60 -1.13
C LEU A 88 3.38 24.20 -2.13
N GLY A 89 2.48 23.38 -2.65
CA GLY A 89 1.59 23.72 -3.75
C GLY A 89 2.23 23.53 -5.13
N ASN A 90 1.39 23.47 -6.17
CA ASN A 90 1.83 23.18 -7.53
C ASN A 90 2.71 21.93 -7.67
N GLU A 91 2.39 20.90 -6.86
CA GLU A 91 3.11 19.62 -6.80
C GLU A 91 4.60 19.74 -6.37
N GLN A 92 5.00 20.92 -5.91
CA GLN A 92 6.30 21.11 -5.29
C GLN A 92 6.26 20.61 -3.84
N HIS A 93 7.37 20.10 -3.37
CA HIS A 93 7.45 19.56 -2.00
C HIS A 93 8.82 19.73 -1.39
N MET A 94 8.83 19.76 -0.07
CA MET A 94 10.02 19.58 0.76
C MET A 94 9.95 18.22 1.42
N MET A 95 11.09 17.59 1.63
CA MET A 95 11.13 16.27 2.22
C MET A 95 12.21 16.12 3.28
N SER A 96 11.93 15.21 4.21
CA SER A 96 12.84 14.77 5.25
C SER A 96 12.75 13.26 5.41
N ILE A 97 13.89 12.58 5.45
CA ILE A 97 14.01 11.19 5.87
C ILE A 97 15.09 11.13 6.96
N ARG A 98 14.66 11.16 8.23
CA ARG A 98 15.55 11.16 9.42
C ARG A 98 16.58 12.31 9.46
N GLN A 99 16.34 13.40 8.76
CA GLN A 99 17.19 14.58 8.71
C GLN A 99 16.31 15.84 8.59
N PRO A 100 16.86 17.05 8.72
CA PRO A 100 16.09 18.28 8.56
C PRO A 100 15.37 18.33 7.21
N ILE A 101 14.17 18.91 7.21
CA ILE A 101 13.38 19.08 5.99
C ILE A 101 14.13 20.00 5.00
N THR A 102 14.13 19.62 3.74
CA THR A 102 14.87 20.34 2.70
C THR A 102 14.29 20.12 1.31
N THR A 103 14.56 21.04 0.41
CA THR A 103 14.36 20.88 -1.04
C THR A 103 15.63 20.34 -1.73
N SER A 104 16.73 20.17 -0.98
CA SER A 104 17.99 19.70 -1.52
C SER A 104 17.96 18.23 -1.91
N ALA A 105 18.90 17.86 -2.75
CA ALA A 105 19.06 16.56 -3.34
C ALA A 105 19.70 15.53 -2.41
N VAL A 106 19.09 15.24 -1.28
CA VAL A 106 19.61 14.32 -0.25
C VAL A 106 18.79 13.04 -0.10
N TYR A 107 17.80 12.84 -0.94
CA TYR A 107 16.99 11.64 -1.05
C TYR A 107 16.72 11.33 -2.53
N GLN A 108 16.44 10.08 -2.83
CA GLN A 108 16.27 9.58 -4.18
C GLN A 108 14.86 9.05 -4.40
N TYR A 109 14.25 9.42 -5.52
CA TYR A 109 13.00 8.83 -6.01
C TYR A 109 13.29 7.84 -7.11
N LEU A 110 12.66 6.68 -7.04
CA LEU A 110 12.78 5.60 -7.99
C LEU A 110 11.39 5.14 -8.43
N GLU A 111 11.29 4.68 -9.66
CA GLU A 111 10.19 3.86 -10.17
C GLU A 111 10.81 2.56 -10.66
N ASP A 112 10.38 1.44 -10.08
CA ASP A 112 10.94 0.11 -10.33
C ASP A 112 12.48 0.04 -10.24
N GLY A 113 13.05 0.81 -9.30
CA GLY A 113 14.49 0.89 -9.09
C GLY A 113 15.23 1.84 -10.03
N ILE A 114 14.53 2.49 -10.96
CA ILE A 114 15.09 3.48 -11.89
C ILE A 114 14.87 4.88 -11.31
N SER A 115 15.92 5.72 -11.32
CA SER A 115 15.81 7.09 -10.83
C SER A 115 14.91 7.94 -11.73
N ILE A 116 13.84 8.50 -11.14
CA ILE A 116 12.92 9.44 -11.81
C ILE A 116 13.19 10.90 -11.45
N ARG A 117 14.24 11.12 -10.67
CA ARG A 117 14.59 12.44 -10.22
C ARG A 117 15.10 13.32 -11.35
N PRO A 118 14.63 14.57 -11.50
CA PRO A 118 15.16 15.50 -12.50
C PRO A 118 16.64 15.80 -12.25
N VAL A 119 17.36 16.06 -13.34
CA VAL A 119 18.76 16.49 -13.29
C VAL A 119 18.85 17.88 -12.65
N GLY A 120 19.63 18.02 -11.60
CA GLY A 120 19.85 19.30 -10.93
C GLY A 120 19.89 19.21 -9.41
N VAL A 121 19.99 20.37 -8.76
CA VAL A 121 20.11 20.48 -7.31
C VAL A 121 18.73 20.38 -6.63
N PHE A 122 17.70 20.91 -7.26
CA PHE A 122 16.35 20.93 -6.72
C PHE A 122 15.61 19.63 -7.03
N ASN A 123 14.88 19.13 -6.07
CA ASN A 123 14.21 17.83 -6.13
C ASN A 123 12.69 17.93 -5.88
N HIS A 124 12.17 19.12 -5.75
CA HIS A 124 10.80 19.33 -5.30
C HIS A 124 9.70 19.08 -6.34
N ASN A 125 10.06 18.71 -7.56
CA ASN A 125 9.11 18.38 -8.63
C ASN A 125 9.22 16.92 -9.10
N ALA A 126 10.03 16.09 -8.45
CA ALA A 126 10.34 14.74 -8.94
C ALA A 126 9.15 13.77 -8.91
N LEU A 127 8.05 14.14 -8.30
CA LEU A 127 6.87 13.27 -8.15
C LEU A 127 5.77 13.50 -9.20
N TYR A 128 5.99 14.40 -10.11
CA TYR A 128 5.05 14.62 -11.23
C TYR A 128 4.84 13.40 -12.11
N GLU A 129 5.90 12.63 -12.32
CA GLU A 129 5.86 11.48 -13.21
C GLU A 129 5.23 10.24 -12.56
N VAL A 130 5.01 10.24 -11.25
CA VAL A 130 4.48 9.07 -10.55
C VAL A 130 2.97 8.97 -10.74
N ASN A 131 2.53 7.96 -11.46
CA ASN A 131 1.12 7.65 -11.64
C ASN A 131 0.59 6.78 -10.49
N LEU A 132 -0.04 7.40 -9.49
CA LEU A 132 -0.60 6.70 -8.32
C LEU A 132 -1.55 5.55 -8.67
N ALA A 133 -2.28 5.62 -9.77
CA ALA A 133 -3.19 4.56 -10.19
C ALA A 133 -2.43 3.31 -10.69
N GLY A 134 -1.21 3.50 -11.20
CA GLY A 134 -0.33 2.44 -11.68
C GLY A 134 0.57 1.82 -10.62
N ILE A 135 0.62 2.38 -9.39
CA ILE A 135 1.50 1.89 -8.33
C ILE A 135 0.85 0.71 -7.60
N ASP A 136 1.62 -0.36 -7.40
CA ASP A 136 1.28 -1.49 -6.56
C ASP A 136 1.68 -1.25 -5.10
N SER A 137 2.92 -0.83 -4.89
CA SER A 137 3.44 -0.61 -3.54
C SER A 137 4.54 0.46 -3.52
N ILE A 138 4.85 0.98 -2.32
CA ILE A 138 5.91 1.96 -2.13
C ILE A 138 6.86 1.42 -1.09
N GLU A 139 8.15 1.34 -1.42
CA GLU A 139 9.19 0.97 -0.47
C GLU A 139 10.03 2.20 -0.09
N ILE A 140 10.21 2.39 1.21
CA ILE A 140 10.93 3.54 1.76
C ILE A 140 12.13 3.03 2.56
N LEU A 141 13.31 3.18 2.00
CA LEU A 141 14.58 2.90 2.65
C LEU A 141 15.05 4.16 3.38
N ARG A 142 15.18 4.05 4.70
CA ARG A 142 15.56 5.16 5.60
C ARG A 142 17.00 5.02 6.05
N GLY A 143 17.90 5.66 5.34
CA GLY A 143 19.34 5.65 5.58
C GLY A 143 20.11 5.74 4.27
N PRO A 144 21.44 5.79 4.34
CA PRO A 144 22.29 5.95 3.16
C PRO A 144 22.15 4.75 2.21
N ALA A 145 21.87 5.04 0.95
CA ALA A 145 21.74 4.05 -0.12
C ALA A 145 22.53 4.48 -1.37
N SER A 146 23.48 5.39 -1.21
CA SER A 146 24.24 5.98 -2.33
C SER A 146 25.06 4.96 -3.09
N SER A 147 25.48 3.87 -2.45
CA SER A 147 26.18 2.76 -3.12
C SER A 147 25.31 2.02 -4.15
N LEU A 148 24.01 2.01 -3.95
CA LEU A 148 23.06 1.34 -4.84
C LEU A 148 22.42 2.29 -5.84
N TYR A 149 22.08 3.51 -5.41
CA TYR A 149 21.22 4.44 -6.13
C TYR A 149 21.84 5.81 -6.42
N GLY A 150 23.14 5.97 -6.16
CA GLY A 150 23.88 7.16 -6.51
C GLY A 150 23.90 8.26 -5.44
N SER A 151 24.54 9.38 -5.75
CA SER A 151 24.95 10.42 -4.79
C SER A 151 23.80 11.06 -4.02
N ASN A 152 22.58 11.03 -4.52
CA ASN A 152 21.43 11.70 -3.91
C ASN A 152 20.71 10.85 -2.86
N ALA A 153 21.00 9.56 -2.79
CA ALA A 153 20.42 8.66 -1.79
C ALA A 153 21.16 8.73 -0.43
N ILE A 154 21.37 9.94 0.10
CA ILE A 154 22.11 10.19 1.34
C ILE A 154 21.21 9.90 2.55
N GLY A 155 20.04 10.48 2.59
CA GLY A 155 19.06 10.32 3.68
C GLY A 155 18.16 9.12 3.49
N GLY A 156 17.94 8.70 2.26
CA GLY A 156 17.07 7.56 1.94
C GLY A 156 16.64 7.52 0.48
N THR A 157 15.80 6.54 0.23
CA THR A 157 15.26 6.26 -1.11
C THR A 157 13.78 5.91 -0.99
N ILE A 158 12.97 6.43 -1.90
CA ILE A 158 11.57 6.06 -2.06
C ILE A 158 11.43 5.41 -3.43
N ASN A 159 11.03 4.16 -3.44
CA ASN A 159 10.84 3.37 -4.66
C ASN A 159 9.36 3.07 -4.85
N PHE A 160 8.81 3.55 -5.95
CA PHE A 160 7.45 3.26 -6.39
C PHE A 160 7.50 2.02 -7.27
N LEU A 161 6.85 0.96 -6.82
CA LEU A 161 6.75 -0.29 -7.58
C LEU A 161 5.47 -0.30 -8.37
N THR A 162 5.56 -0.47 -9.68
CA THR A 162 4.40 -0.49 -10.57
C THR A 162 3.67 -1.82 -10.52
N LYS A 163 2.38 -1.80 -10.87
CA LYS A 163 1.57 -3.01 -10.98
C LYS A 163 2.13 -3.92 -12.07
N ALA A 164 2.28 -5.19 -11.74
CA ALA A 164 2.66 -6.19 -12.74
C ALA A 164 1.57 -6.33 -13.82
N PRO A 165 1.95 -6.58 -15.08
CA PRO A 165 0.99 -6.88 -16.13
C PRO A 165 0.12 -8.09 -15.78
N SER A 166 -1.17 -8.04 -16.07
CA SER A 166 -2.07 -9.16 -15.85
C SER A 166 -1.89 -10.23 -16.94
N LEU A 167 -2.03 -11.50 -16.56
CA LEU A 167 -1.96 -12.63 -17.50
C LEU A 167 -3.22 -12.75 -18.38
N THR A 168 -4.29 -12.10 -17.97
CA THR A 168 -5.57 -12.04 -18.71
C THR A 168 -5.94 -10.58 -18.94
N PRO A 169 -6.62 -10.25 -20.04
CA PRO A 169 -7.08 -8.87 -20.28
C PRO A 169 -7.90 -8.35 -19.11
N THR A 170 -7.48 -7.24 -18.53
CA THR A 170 -8.20 -6.51 -17.47
C THR A 170 -8.38 -5.06 -17.87
N ALA A 171 -9.46 -4.46 -17.37
CA ALA A 171 -9.70 -3.03 -17.48
C ALA A 171 -10.27 -2.52 -16.15
N ASP A 172 -9.70 -1.44 -15.65
CA ASP A 172 -10.06 -0.81 -14.40
C ASP A 172 -10.61 0.60 -14.66
N LEU A 173 -11.69 0.94 -13.98
CA LEU A 173 -12.29 2.26 -14.01
C LEU A 173 -12.47 2.74 -12.58
N GLY A 174 -11.77 3.80 -12.20
CA GLY A 174 -11.90 4.45 -10.89
C GLY A 174 -12.51 5.85 -11.02
N VAL A 175 -13.44 6.19 -10.13
CA VAL A 175 -13.99 7.54 -10.01
C VAL A 175 -13.88 7.98 -8.56
N SER A 176 -13.24 9.12 -8.31
CA SER A 176 -13.11 9.69 -6.98
C SER A 176 -13.64 11.12 -6.97
N ALA A 177 -14.34 11.47 -5.89
CA ALA A 177 -14.84 12.81 -5.66
C ALA A 177 -14.78 13.15 -4.17
N SER A 178 -14.53 14.43 -3.82
CA SER A 178 -14.58 14.91 -2.46
C SER A 178 -15.52 16.11 -2.32
N SER A 179 -15.91 16.41 -1.07
CA SER A 179 -16.72 17.58 -0.74
C SER A 179 -16.02 18.91 -1.03
N GLU A 180 -14.69 18.89 -1.16
CA GLU A 180 -13.87 20.08 -1.44
C GLU A 180 -13.67 20.34 -2.94
N GLY A 181 -14.43 19.62 -3.80
CA GLY A 181 -14.41 19.81 -5.25
C GLY A 181 -13.36 18.98 -5.99
N TYR A 182 -12.58 18.13 -5.31
CA TYR A 182 -11.69 17.19 -5.96
C TYR A 182 -12.49 16.18 -6.79
N ARG A 183 -12.06 15.96 -8.02
CA ARG A 183 -12.61 14.94 -8.92
C ARG A 183 -11.49 14.27 -9.66
N ARG A 184 -11.50 12.95 -9.70
CA ARG A 184 -10.50 12.15 -10.39
C ARG A 184 -11.17 11.01 -11.14
N LEU A 185 -10.68 10.75 -12.35
CA LEU A 185 -11.02 9.60 -13.16
C LEU A 185 -9.74 8.81 -13.44
N ASP A 186 -9.74 7.55 -13.08
CA ASP A 186 -8.64 6.62 -13.33
C ASP A 186 -9.10 5.59 -14.36
N LEU A 187 -8.29 5.38 -15.38
CA LEU A 187 -8.49 4.34 -16.39
C LEU A 187 -7.23 3.48 -16.43
N GLY A 188 -7.42 2.17 -16.32
CA GLY A 188 -6.34 1.20 -16.42
C GLY A 188 -6.72 0.09 -17.41
N ALA A 189 -5.75 -0.41 -18.15
CA ALA A 189 -5.90 -1.62 -18.93
C ALA A 189 -4.58 -2.40 -18.88
N SER A 190 -4.66 -3.71 -18.71
CA SER A 190 -3.50 -4.58 -18.64
C SER A 190 -3.75 -5.89 -19.34
N ASN A 191 -2.75 -6.38 -20.05
CA ASN A 191 -2.74 -7.69 -20.69
C ASN A 191 -1.30 -8.15 -20.94
N THR A 192 -1.10 -9.45 -20.98
CA THR A 192 0.15 -10.06 -21.43
C THR A 192 -0.10 -10.77 -22.75
N PHE A 193 0.68 -10.45 -23.77
CA PHE A 193 0.62 -11.15 -25.05
C PHE A 193 1.74 -12.19 -25.08
N ASP A 194 1.36 -13.44 -25.27
CA ASP A 194 2.29 -14.54 -25.50
C ASP A 194 2.82 -14.37 -26.94
N THR A 195 4.03 -13.83 -27.07
CA THR A 195 4.76 -13.83 -28.33
C THR A 195 5.68 -15.05 -28.31
N GLU A 196 5.23 -16.16 -28.89
CA GLU A 196 6.14 -17.23 -29.30
C GLU A 196 7.09 -16.67 -30.37
N TYR A 197 8.37 -16.51 -30.01
CA TYR A 197 9.46 -16.32 -30.96
C TYR A 197 10.20 -17.63 -31.14
#